data_1293baa54a204cc6ec677ccff377dfe2
#
_entry.id   1293baa54a204cc6ec677ccff377dfe2
#
_cell.length_a   1.000
_cell.length_b   1.000
_cell.length_c   1.000
_cell.angle_alpha   90.00
_cell.angle_beta   90.00
_cell.angle_gamma   90.00
#
_symmetry.space_group_name_H-M   'P 1'
#
loop_
_entity.id
_entity.type
_entity.pdbx_description
1 polymer ?
#
loop_
_entity_poly.entity_id
_entity_poly.type
_entity_poly.pdbx_seq_one_letter_code
_entity_poly.pdbx_strand_id
1 'polypeptide(L)'
;MADRLRSRFESVARRLTALGLEDPWPEALETLRRAAGGDACLAYGLGRAPRSTWHFEFLHAALGPDPELRTSLAAFQRFITTSSKPWPAYNPRRPPLAQRNVVVSERQLSQSAGQSNRLAGLYRAAGIPAGSPDQVRVLVCDGARLLGWVGVIRRKPLERRIEPLFTKLVPALRARLELDDLLRDRELSRASLDATLGAIEVPSLILDRKGNVEHLNDPARRLATTRPDLLAAARAALVRPSPLFRLHPVLVRGVPASTLVTLCPSPLDLKNGSAKEWRLTPRQKAVLELVVEGLSNKQVASRLGISEGTVELHMTAVFQRTRTSSRAELIARFWAAHWAGA
;
A
#
# COMPACT_ATOMS: atom_id res chain seq x y z
N MET A 1 -34.54 -28.52 13.25
CA MET A 1 -33.67 -28.28 12.06
C MET A 1 -33.53 -26.81 11.73
N ALA A 2 -34.60 -26.02 11.75
CA ALA A 2 -34.57 -24.55 11.49
C ALA A 2 -33.69 -23.79 12.51
N ASP A 3 -33.77 -24.09 13.80
CA ASP A 3 -32.98 -23.41 14.83
C ASP A 3 -31.48 -23.66 14.72
N ARG A 4 -31.06 -24.85 14.31
CA ARG A 4 -29.65 -25.15 14.07
C ARG A 4 -29.10 -24.35 12.88
N LEU A 5 -29.91 -24.20 11.85
CA LEU A 5 -29.52 -23.41 10.68
C LEU A 5 -29.39 -21.91 11.06
N ARG A 6 -30.38 -21.37 11.77
CA ARG A 6 -30.34 -19.99 12.28
C ARG A 6 -29.12 -19.75 13.17
N SER A 7 -28.82 -20.64 14.12
CA SER A 7 -27.66 -20.54 15.01
C SER A 7 -26.33 -20.52 14.24
N ARG A 8 -26.21 -21.27 13.13
CA ARG A 8 -25.01 -21.23 12.27
C ARG A 8 -24.85 -19.88 11.58
N PHE A 9 -25.92 -19.28 11.08
CA PHE A 9 -25.87 -17.92 10.48
C PHE A 9 -25.51 -16.87 11.52
N GLU A 10 -26.06 -16.97 12.73
CA GLU A 10 -25.70 -16.08 13.85
C GLU A 10 -24.22 -16.26 14.28
N SER A 11 -23.69 -17.49 14.21
CA SER A 11 -22.26 -17.74 14.42
C SER A 11 -21.39 -17.08 13.37
N VAL A 12 -21.78 -17.14 12.09
CA VAL A 12 -21.09 -16.43 11.00
C VAL A 12 -21.09 -14.92 11.23
N ALA A 13 -22.25 -14.34 11.59
CA ALA A 13 -22.36 -12.91 11.88
C ALA A 13 -21.40 -12.48 13.00
N ARG A 14 -21.41 -13.21 14.13
CA ARG A 14 -20.50 -12.94 15.26
C ARG A 14 -19.03 -13.03 14.88
N ARG A 15 -18.66 -14.01 14.06
CA ARG A 15 -17.28 -14.18 13.59
C ARG A 15 -16.83 -13.03 12.70
N LEU A 16 -17.67 -12.61 11.76
CA LEU A 16 -17.36 -11.50 10.85
C LEU A 16 -17.19 -10.17 11.60
N THR A 17 -17.91 -9.98 12.70
CA THR A 17 -17.84 -8.73 13.50
C THR A 17 -16.86 -8.82 14.67
N ALA A 18 -16.21 -9.96 14.89
CA ALA A 18 -15.18 -10.10 15.92
C ALA A 18 -13.95 -9.29 15.56
N LEU A 19 -13.48 -8.50 16.52
CA LEU A 19 -12.21 -7.76 16.43
C LEU A 19 -11.09 -8.70 16.84
N GLY A 20 -10.44 -9.32 15.86
CA GLY A 20 -9.30 -10.23 16.06
C GLY A 20 -8.20 -9.98 15.05
N LEU A 21 -7.00 -10.54 15.31
CA LEU A 21 -5.86 -10.47 14.39
C LEU A 21 -5.97 -11.47 13.22
N GLU A 22 -6.82 -12.48 13.36
CA GLU A 22 -7.00 -13.52 12.35
C GLU A 22 -8.05 -13.12 11.31
N ASP A 23 -7.80 -13.51 10.06
CA ASP A 23 -8.76 -13.33 8.97
C ASP A 23 -10.00 -14.22 9.20
N PRO A 24 -11.18 -13.67 9.44
CA PRO A 24 -12.38 -14.47 9.72
C PRO A 24 -13.01 -15.11 8.48
N TRP A 25 -12.62 -14.68 7.27
CA TRP A 25 -13.28 -15.08 6.03
C TRP A 25 -13.24 -16.58 5.75
N PRO A 26 -12.10 -17.29 5.85
CA PRO A 26 -12.04 -18.71 5.50
C PRO A 26 -13.06 -19.53 6.27
N GLU A 27 -13.13 -19.37 7.58
CA GLU A 27 -14.02 -20.13 8.43
C GLU A 27 -15.48 -19.67 8.36
N ALA A 28 -15.70 -18.35 8.20
CA ALA A 28 -17.04 -17.79 8.01
C ALA A 28 -17.67 -18.30 6.70
N LEU A 29 -16.93 -18.28 5.60
CA LEU A 29 -17.42 -18.78 4.31
C LEU A 29 -17.64 -20.29 4.32
N GLU A 30 -16.76 -21.06 4.94
CA GLU A 30 -16.94 -22.51 5.05
C GLU A 30 -18.18 -22.87 5.91
N THR A 31 -18.39 -22.15 7.02
CA THR A 31 -19.58 -22.32 7.85
C THR A 31 -20.84 -21.96 7.07
N LEU A 32 -20.82 -20.86 6.31
CA LEU A 32 -21.94 -20.42 5.48
C LEU A 32 -22.22 -21.40 4.34
N ARG A 33 -21.18 -21.87 3.65
CA ARG A 33 -21.29 -22.89 2.58
C ARG A 33 -21.98 -24.14 3.09
N ARG A 34 -21.50 -24.72 4.21
CA ARG A 34 -22.09 -25.92 4.82
C ARG A 34 -23.51 -25.69 5.29
N ALA A 35 -23.77 -24.55 5.92
CA ALA A 35 -25.10 -24.22 6.43
C ALA A 35 -26.13 -24.08 5.30
N ALA A 36 -25.75 -23.48 4.18
CA ALA A 36 -26.60 -23.33 3.00
C ALA A 36 -26.65 -24.58 2.12
N GLY A 37 -25.80 -25.58 2.37
CA GLY A 37 -25.66 -26.76 1.51
C GLY A 37 -25.05 -26.40 0.15
N GLY A 38 -24.24 -25.35 0.09
CA GLY A 38 -23.63 -24.88 -1.15
C GLY A 38 -22.43 -25.69 -1.59
N ASP A 39 -22.17 -25.71 -2.89
CA ASP A 39 -20.95 -26.29 -3.47
C ASP A 39 -19.79 -25.33 -3.29
N ALA A 40 -20.03 -24.03 -3.37
CA ALA A 40 -19.06 -22.97 -3.12
C ALA A 40 -19.68 -21.79 -2.38
N CYS A 41 -18.87 -21.07 -1.60
CA CYS A 41 -19.20 -19.77 -1.02
C CYS A 41 -18.03 -18.83 -1.28
N LEU A 42 -18.32 -17.68 -1.85
CA LEU A 42 -17.31 -16.71 -2.28
C LEU A 42 -17.58 -15.35 -1.66
N ALA A 43 -16.49 -14.61 -1.39
CA ALA A 43 -16.51 -13.18 -1.14
C ALA A 43 -15.41 -12.53 -1.98
N TYR A 44 -15.73 -11.55 -2.81
CA TYR A 44 -14.72 -10.88 -3.63
C TYR A 44 -15.06 -9.42 -3.91
N GLY A 45 -14.03 -8.61 -4.09
CA GLY A 45 -14.08 -7.26 -4.62
C GLY A 45 -13.46 -7.18 -6.01
N LEU A 46 -14.00 -6.31 -6.87
CA LEU A 46 -13.51 -6.09 -8.23
C LEU A 46 -13.07 -4.65 -8.42
N GLY A 47 -11.80 -4.48 -8.74
CA GLY A 47 -11.20 -3.24 -9.23
C GLY A 47 -10.96 -3.27 -10.74
N ARG A 48 -10.63 -2.10 -11.31
CA ARG A 48 -10.28 -1.97 -12.72
C ARG A 48 -8.89 -1.37 -12.86
N ALA A 49 -8.00 -2.12 -13.49
CA ALA A 49 -6.65 -1.68 -13.78
C ALA A 49 -6.63 -0.51 -14.79
N PRO A 50 -5.56 0.31 -14.84
CA PRO A 50 -5.41 1.40 -15.80
C PRO A 50 -5.59 0.99 -17.27
N ARG A 51 -5.24 -0.25 -17.63
CA ARG A 51 -5.39 -0.85 -18.98
C ARG A 51 -6.78 -1.43 -19.25
N SER A 52 -7.79 -1.07 -18.47
CA SER A 52 -9.19 -1.51 -18.62
C SER A 52 -9.46 -3.00 -18.35
N THR A 53 -8.51 -3.76 -17.83
CA THR A 53 -8.74 -5.12 -17.34
C THR A 53 -9.29 -5.12 -15.92
N TRP A 54 -10.03 -6.18 -15.55
CA TRP A 54 -10.51 -6.36 -14.19
C TRP A 54 -9.44 -7.06 -13.34
N HIS A 55 -9.45 -6.81 -12.04
CA HIS A 55 -8.66 -7.57 -11.07
C HIS A 55 -9.46 -7.75 -9.79
N PHE A 56 -9.11 -8.77 -9.02
CA PHE A 56 -9.64 -8.92 -7.68
C PHE A 56 -8.89 -7.99 -6.73
N GLU A 57 -9.62 -7.15 -6.01
CA GLU A 57 -9.09 -6.41 -4.86
C GLU A 57 -8.90 -7.37 -3.69
N PHE A 58 -9.80 -8.33 -3.57
CA PHE A 58 -9.69 -9.48 -2.68
C PHE A 58 -10.55 -10.64 -3.24
N LEU A 59 -10.21 -11.85 -2.84
CA LEU A 59 -10.97 -13.06 -3.14
C LEU A 59 -10.81 -14.09 -2.02
N HIS A 60 -11.89 -14.36 -1.33
CA HIS A 60 -12.01 -15.46 -0.38
C HIS A 60 -12.97 -16.50 -0.92
N ALA A 61 -12.62 -17.78 -0.79
CA ALA A 61 -13.41 -18.87 -1.31
C ALA A 61 -13.42 -20.07 -0.36
N ALA A 62 -14.60 -20.58 -0.07
CA ALA A 62 -14.80 -21.89 0.54
C ALA A 62 -15.42 -22.82 -0.51
N LEU A 63 -14.70 -23.87 -0.88
CA LEU A 63 -15.09 -24.83 -1.89
C LEU A 63 -15.44 -26.17 -1.28
N GLY A 64 -16.45 -26.84 -1.83
CA GLY A 64 -16.77 -28.22 -1.53
C GLY A 64 -15.70 -29.20 -2.00
N PRO A 65 -15.88 -30.49 -1.73
CA PRO A 65 -14.89 -31.53 -2.05
C PRO A 65 -14.73 -31.79 -3.55
N ASP A 66 -15.65 -31.33 -4.39
CA ASP A 66 -15.61 -31.56 -5.84
C ASP A 66 -14.40 -30.87 -6.48
N PRO A 67 -13.47 -31.61 -7.11
CA PRO A 67 -12.27 -31.05 -7.72
C PRO A 67 -12.56 -30.11 -8.90
N GLU A 68 -13.69 -30.27 -9.59
CA GLU A 68 -14.09 -29.37 -10.68
C GLU A 68 -14.35 -27.93 -10.21
N LEU A 69 -14.73 -27.73 -8.95
CA LEU A 69 -14.92 -26.39 -8.38
C LEU A 69 -13.63 -25.58 -8.36
N ARG A 70 -12.50 -26.21 -8.09
CA ARG A 70 -11.18 -25.54 -8.11
C ARG A 70 -10.80 -25.14 -9.53
N THR A 71 -11.05 -26.01 -10.50
CA THR A 71 -10.82 -25.72 -11.92
C THR A 71 -11.70 -24.56 -12.40
N SER A 72 -12.98 -24.57 -12.02
CA SER A 72 -13.93 -23.50 -12.34
C SER A 72 -13.53 -22.17 -11.69
N LEU A 73 -13.07 -22.17 -10.45
CA LEU A 73 -12.58 -20.97 -9.78
C LEU A 73 -11.34 -20.41 -10.49
N ALA A 74 -10.39 -21.27 -10.83
CA ALA A 74 -9.19 -20.85 -11.58
C ALA A 74 -9.52 -20.30 -12.97
N ALA A 75 -10.52 -20.88 -13.67
CA ALA A 75 -11.01 -20.37 -14.93
C ALA A 75 -11.71 -19.01 -14.77
N PHE A 76 -12.49 -18.83 -13.72
CA PHE A 76 -13.12 -17.57 -13.35
C PHE A 76 -12.07 -16.48 -13.03
N GLN A 77 -11.03 -16.79 -12.26
CA GLN A 77 -9.93 -15.87 -11.99
C GLN A 77 -9.21 -15.44 -13.27
N ARG A 78 -8.89 -16.37 -14.16
CA ARG A 78 -8.28 -16.07 -15.47
C ARG A 78 -9.19 -15.17 -16.32
N PHE A 79 -10.48 -15.49 -16.39
CA PHE A 79 -11.45 -14.68 -17.12
C PHE A 79 -11.48 -13.23 -16.63
N ILE A 80 -11.49 -13.02 -15.30
CA ILE A 80 -11.46 -11.69 -14.68
C ILE A 80 -10.22 -10.91 -15.13
N THR A 81 -9.03 -11.52 -15.01
CA THR A 81 -7.75 -10.82 -15.23
C THR A 81 -7.46 -10.58 -16.72
N THR A 82 -8.09 -11.32 -17.62
CA THR A 82 -7.89 -11.18 -19.09
C THR A 82 -9.00 -10.41 -19.78
N SER A 83 -10.17 -10.24 -19.15
CA SER A 83 -11.31 -9.58 -19.76
C SER A 83 -11.23 -8.06 -19.69
N SER A 84 -11.29 -7.42 -20.85
CA SER A 84 -11.48 -5.96 -20.97
C SER A 84 -12.94 -5.55 -21.14
N LYS A 85 -13.85 -6.51 -21.27
CA LYS A 85 -15.30 -6.27 -21.47
C LYS A 85 -15.95 -5.76 -20.18
N PRO A 86 -17.07 -4.99 -20.28
CA PRO A 86 -17.88 -4.66 -19.13
C PRO A 86 -18.27 -5.92 -18.35
N TRP A 87 -18.29 -5.82 -17.02
CA TRP A 87 -18.73 -6.91 -16.17
C TRP A 87 -20.19 -7.28 -16.48
N PRO A 88 -20.50 -8.53 -16.86
CA PRO A 88 -21.81 -8.83 -17.45
C PRO A 88 -22.95 -8.90 -16.43
N ALA A 89 -22.66 -9.19 -15.16
CA ALA A 89 -23.68 -9.45 -14.15
C ALA A 89 -24.23 -8.16 -13.50
N TYR A 90 -23.38 -7.16 -13.35
CA TYR A 90 -23.71 -5.84 -12.79
C TYR A 90 -22.58 -4.86 -13.11
N ASN A 91 -22.78 -3.58 -12.89
CA ASN A 91 -21.69 -2.61 -12.99
C ASN A 91 -20.97 -2.48 -11.63
N PRO A 92 -19.73 -2.98 -11.45
CA PRO A 92 -19.04 -2.91 -10.17
C PRO A 92 -18.78 -1.48 -9.71
N ARG A 93 -18.64 -0.51 -10.63
CA ARG A 93 -18.46 0.90 -10.27
C ARG A 93 -19.75 1.59 -9.86
N ARG A 94 -20.88 1.09 -10.32
CA ARG A 94 -22.21 1.66 -10.05
C ARG A 94 -23.26 0.54 -10.00
N PRO A 95 -23.27 -0.27 -8.92
CA PRO A 95 -24.25 -1.33 -8.77
C PRO A 95 -25.69 -0.77 -8.86
N PRO A 96 -26.63 -1.51 -9.48
CA PRO A 96 -28.03 -1.11 -9.55
C PRO A 96 -28.59 -0.85 -8.15
N LEU A 97 -29.29 0.27 -7.94
CA LEU A 97 -29.82 0.66 -6.64
C LEU A 97 -30.68 -0.46 -5.99
N ALA A 98 -31.53 -1.11 -6.81
CA ALA A 98 -32.41 -2.20 -6.38
C ALA A 98 -31.66 -3.48 -5.92
N GLN A 99 -30.35 -3.57 -6.16
CA GLN A 99 -29.53 -4.75 -5.78
C GLN A 99 -28.51 -4.44 -4.67
N ARG A 100 -28.40 -3.18 -4.23
CA ARG A 100 -27.46 -2.79 -3.18
C ARG A 100 -27.94 -3.26 -1.83
N ASN A 101 -27.11 -4.05 -1.16
CA ASN A 101 -27.41 -4.62 0.17
C ASN A 101 -28.71 -5.47 0.19
N VAL A 102 -29.14 -5.92 -0.98
CA VAL A 102 -30.30 -6.78 -1.15
C VAL A 102 -29.85 -8.17 -1.54
N VAL A 103 -30.35 -9.18 -0.86
CA VAL A 103 -30.10 -10.58 -1.19
C VAL A 103 -30.94 -10.93 -2.43
N VAL A 104 -30.29 -11.48 -3.43
CA VAL A 104 -30.89 -11.83 -4.72
C VAL A 104 -30.54 -13.28 -5.04
N SER A 105 -31.57 -14.07 -5.39
CA SER A 105 -31.40 -15.44 -5.85
C SER A 105 -31.31 -15.51 -7.39
N GLU A 106 -30.76 -16.62 -7.92
CA GLU A 106 -30.68 -16.86 -9.37
C GLU A 106 -32.06 -16.76 -10.03
N ARG A 107 -33.09 -17.23 -9.36
CA ARG A 107 -34.47 -17.13 -9.86
C ARG A 107 -34.91 -15.70 -10.12
N GLN A 108 -34.59 -14.78 -9.23
CA GLN A 108 -34.91 -13.35 -9.37
C GLN A 108 -34.06 -12.71 -10.49
N LEU A 109 -32.80 -13.13 -10.63
CA LEU A 109 -31.93 -12.65 -11.71
C LEU A 109 -32.40 -13.16 -13.08
N SER A 110 -32.87 -14.40 -13.17
CA SER A 110 -33.32 -15.02 -14.40
C SER A 110 -34.64 -14.44 -14.92
N GLN A 111 -35.45 -13.87 -14.04
CA GLN A 111 -36.69 -13.18 -14.43
C GLN A 111 -36.43 -11.85 -15.18
N SER A 112 -35.23 -11.31 -15.07
CA SER A 112 -34.83 -10.09 -15.80
C SER A 112 -34.29 -10.50 -17.19
N ALA A 113 -35.10 -10.39 -18.22
CA ALA A 113 -34.89 -10.92 -19.59
C ALA A 113 -33.55 -10.57 -20.30
N GLY A 114 -32.76 -9.67 -19.77
CA GLY A 114 -31.42 -9.35 -20.30
C GLY A 114 -30.24 -9.91 -19.49
N GLN A 115 -30.47 -10.32 -18.23
CA GLN A 115 -29.41 -10.76 -17.32
C GLN A 115 -29.12 -12.26 -17.43
N SER A 116 -30.13 -13.10 -17.72
CA SER A 116 -29.94 -14.55 -17.84
C SER A 116 -28.93 -14.91 -18.92
N ASN A 117 -29.03 -14.30 -20.11
CA ASN A 117 -28.10 -14.56 -21.22
C ASN A 117 -26.67 -14.03 -20.94
N ARG A 118 -26.55 -12.95 -20.17
CA ARG A 118 -25.23 -12.37 -19.80
C ARG A 118 -24.53 -13.24 -18.76
N LEU A 119 -25.28 -13.75 -17.77
CA LEU A 119 -24.77 -14.68 -16.75
C LEU A 119 -24.38 -16.03 -17.36
N ALA A 120 -25.20 -16.58 -18.26
CA ALA A 120 -24.86 -17.80 -18.99
C ALA A 120 -23.58 -17.64 -19.83
N GLY A 121 -23.35 -16.46 -20.41
CA GLY A 121 -22.09 -16.11 -21.07
C GLY A 121 -20.89 -16.08 -20.14
N LEU A 122 -21.07 -15.54 -18.93
CA LEU A 122 -20.05 -15.50 -17.90
C LEU A 122 -19.69 -16.92 -17.41
N TYR A 123 -20.70 -17.74 -17.11
CA TYR A 123 -20.50 -19.11 -16.66
C TYR A 123 -19.78 -19.96 -17.71
N ARG A 124 -20.14 -19.84 -18.97
CA ARG A 124 -19.44 -20.53 -20.09
C ARG A 124 -17.99 -20.05 -20.21
N ALA A 125 -17.74 -18.73 -20.14
CA ALA A 125 -16.41 -18.17 -20.22
C ALA A 125 -15.53 -18.56 -19.00
N ALA A 126 -16.15 -18.77 -17.85
CA ALA A 126 -15.51 -19.25 -16.63
C ALA A 126 -15.34 -20.79 -16.56
N GLY A 127 -15.70 -21.52 -17.64
CA GLY A 127 -15.61 -22.98 -17.67
C GLY A 127 -16.61 -23.68 -16.74
N ILE A 128 -17.67 -22.99 -16.32
CA ILE A 128 -18.74 -23.56 -15.50
C ILE A 128 -19.69 -24.34 -16.43
N PRO A 129 -19.98 -25.64 -16.19
CA PRO A 129 -20.78 -26.48 -17.09
C PRO A 129 -22.15 -25.88 -17.41
N ALA A 130 -22.67 -26.25 -18.61
CA ALA A 130 -23.97 -25.80 -19.08
C ALA A 130 -25.08 -26.16 -18.10
N GLY A 131 -25.74 -25.16 -17.60
CA GLY A 131 -26.75 -25.21 -16.56
C GLY A 131 -26.39 -24.16 -15.53
N SER A 132 -27.16 -23.05 -15.45
CA SER A 132 -26.86 -21.99 -14.48
C SER A 132 -26.92 -22.61 -13.08
N PRO A 133 -25.83 -22.60 -12.32
CA PRO A 133 -25.90 -23.01 -10.93
C PRO A 133 -26.88 -22.08 -10.21
N ASP A 134 -27.64 -22.62 -9.26
CA ASP A 134 -28.44 -21.78 -8.38
C ASP A 134 -27.51 -20.99 -7.44
N GLN A 135 -27.83 -19.73 -7.21
CA GLN A 135 -27.07 -18.86 -6.34
C GLN A 135 -27.97 -17.98 -5.48
N VAL A 136 -27.46 -17.68 -4.29
CA VAL A 136 -27.97 -16.59 -3.44
C VAL A 136 -26.80 -15.68 -3.16
N ARG A 137 -26.95 -14.41 -3.50
CA ARG A 137 -25.87 -13.42 -3.40
C ARG A 137 -26.34 -12.07 -2.87
N VAL A 138 -25.38 -11.27 -2.40
CA VAL A 138 -25.57 -9.87 -2.10
C VAL A 138 -24.45 -9.04 -2.69
N LEU A 139 -24.77 -7.87 -3.24
CA LEU A 139 -23.82 -6.80 -3.53
C LEU A 139 -23.76 -5.90 -2.28
N VAL A 140 -22.71 -6.06 -1.51
CA VAL A 140 -22.50 -5.28 -0.29
C VAL A 140 -21.96 -3.93 -0.68
N CYS A 141 -22.67 -2.86 -0.33
CA CYS A 141 -22.36 -1.50 -0.77
C CYS A 141 -22.32 -0.53 0.40
N ASP A 142 -21.44 0.47 0.31
CA ASP A 142 -21.50 1.70 1.06
C ASP A 142 -21.97 2.81 0.13
N GLY A 143 -23.24 3.24 0.30
CA GLY A 143 -23.89 4.17 -0.61
C GLY A 143 -23.90 3.64 -2.06
N ALA A 144 -23.21 4.33 -2.97
CA ALA A 144 -23.07 3.94 -4.36
C ALA A 144 -21.85 3.01 -4.64
N ARG A 145 -20.92 2.93 -3.70
CA ARG A 145 -19.68 2.16 -3.81
C ARG A 145 -19.92 0.68 -3.49
N LEU A 146 -19.47 -0.20 -4.36
CA LEU A 146 -19.45 -1.65 -4.09
C LEU A 146 -18.25 -1.95 -3.19
N LEU A 147 -18.50 -2.55 -2.03
CA LEU A 147 -17.47 -3.09 -1.16
C LEU A 147 -17.09 -4.52 -1.54
N GLY A 148 -18.09 -5.31 -1.95
CA GLY A 148 -17.84 -6.67 -2.41
C GLY A 148 -19.10 -7.42 -2.81
N TRP A 149 -18.88 -8.51 -3.50
CA TRP A 149 -19.87 -9.54 -3.78
C TRP A 149 -19.70 -10.68 -2.78
N VAL A 150 -20.77 -11.13 -2.17
CA VAL A 150 -20.78 -12.30 -1.27
C VAL A 150 -21.93 -13.21 -1.67
N GLY A 151 -21.68 -14.52 -1.81
CA GLY A 151 -22.75 -15.44 -2.19
C GLY A 151 -22.37 -16.90 -2.07
N VAL A 152 -23.42 -17.72 -2.05
CA VAL A 152 -23.36 -19.18 -2.09
C VAL A 152 -23.83 -19.65 -3.46
N ILE A 153 -23.11 -20.59 -4.02
CA ILE A 153 -23.36 -21.19 -5.34
C ILE A 153 -23.58 -22.69 -5.15
N ARG A 154 -24.56 -23.25 -5.85
CA ARG A 154 -24.87 -24.68 -5.84
C ARG A 154 -25.35 -25.15 -7.20
N ARG A 155 -24.94 -26.33 -7.65
CA ARG A 155 -25.43 -26.95 -8.90
C ARG A 155 -26.90 -27.39 -8.82
N LYS A 156 -27.37 -27.71 -7.60
CA LYS A 156 -28.77 -28.04 -7.31
C LYS A 156 -29.49 -26.84 -6.71
N PRO A 157 -30.82 -26.74 -6.83
CA PRO A 157 -31.57 -25.64 -6.24
C PRO A 157 -31.27 -25.45 -4.75
N LEU A 158 -31.04 -24.19 -4.35
CA LEU A 158 -30.92 -23.80 -2.96
C LEU A 158 -32.28 -23.75 -2.27
N GLU A 159 -32.33 -24.06 -0.99
CA GLU A 159 -33.56 -23.99 -0.24
C GLU A 159 -34.01 -22.54 -0.06
N ARG A 160 -35.30 -22.25 -0.30
CA ARG A 160 -35.86 -20.87 -0.17
C ARG A 160 -35.61 -20.20 1.18
N ARG A 161 -35.49 -20.98 2.24
CA ARG A 161 -35.20 -20.47 3.61
C ARG A 161 -33.82 -19.85 3.77
N ILE A 162 -32.92 -20.02 2.79
CA ILE A 162 -31.55 -19.45 2.84
C ILE A 162 -31.60 -17.94 2.62
N GLU A 163 -32.46 -17.43 1.73
CA GLU A 163 -32.55 -16.01 1.40
C GLU A 163 -32.82 -15.11 2.65
N PRO A 164 -33.85 -15.39 3.50
CA PRO A 164 -34.10 -14.56 4.67
C PRO A 164 -32.99 -14.66 5.73
N LEU A 165 -32.31 -15.79 5.82
CA LEU A 165 -31.17 -15.94 6.73
C LEU A 165 -29.97 -15.18 6.21
N PHE A 166 -29.71 -15.24 4.89
CA PHE A 166 -28.66 -14.47 4.26
C PHE A 166 -28.88 -12.96 4.40
N THR A 167 -30.14 -12.51 4.29
CA THR A 167 -30.52 -11.11 4.50
C THR A 167 -30.14 -10.63 5.91
N LYS A 168 -30.26 -11.47 6.93
CA LYS A 168 -29.83 -11.13 8.30
C LYS A 168 -28.30 -11.00 8.46
N LEU A 169 -27.51 -11.56 7.55
CA LEU A 169 -26.05 -11.42 7.55
C LEU A 169 -25.58 -10.12 6.93
N VAL A 170 -26.38 -9.46 6.11
CA VAL A 170 -25.95 -8.26 5.35
C VAL A 170 -25.31 -7.19 6.23
N PRO A 171 -25.84 -6.83 7.42
CA PRO A 171 -25.18 -5.87 8.30
C PRO A 171 -23.79 -6.29 8.75
N ALA A 172 -23.60 -7.57 9.10
CA ALA A 172 -22.31 -8.10 9.52
C ALA A 172 -21.31 -8.18 8.36
N LEU A 173 -21.76 -8.59 7.17
CA LEU A 173 -20.96 -8.59 5.94
C LEU A 173 -20.50 -7.19 5.58
N ARG A 174 -21.41 -6.20 5.71
CA ARG A 174 -21.09 -4.81 5.43
C ARG A 174 -20.05 -4.27 6.41
N ALA A 175 -20.27 -4.42 7.70
CA ALA A 175 -19.34 -3.96 8.74
C ALA A 175 -17.94 -4.58 8.56
N ARG A 176 -17.87 -5.87 8.20
CA ARG A 176 -16.59 -6.55 7.93
C ARG A 176 -15.91 -5.99 6.68
N LEU A 177 -16.60 -5.85 5.57
CA LEU A 177 -16.02 -5.33 4.34
C LEU A 177 -15.60 -3.87 4.45
N GLU A 178 -16.33 -3.04 5.21
CA GLU A 178 -15.92 -1.68 5.54
C GLU A 178 -14.61 -1.67 6.35
N LEU A 179 -14.49 -2.55 7.33
CA LEU A 179 -13.27 -2.71 8.11
C LEU A 179 -12.09 -3.18 7.25
N ASP A 180 -12.29 -4.20 6.41
CA ASP A 180 -11.25 -4.72 5.51
C ASP A 180 -10.78 -3.66 4.50
N ASP A 181 -11.70 -2.83 4.01
CA ASP A 181 -11.39 -1.72 3.12
C ASP A 181 -10.50 -0.67 3.81
N LEU A 182 -10.86 -0.27 5.03
CA LEU A 182 -10.06 0.63 5.86
C LEU A 182 -8.66 0.08 6.15
N LEU A 183 -8.56 -1.22 6.44
CA LEU A 183 -7.27 -1.87 6.70
C LEU A 183 -6.40 -1.91 5.43
N ARG A 184 -6.98 -2.23 4.27
CA ARG A 184 -6.28 -2.21 2.98
C ARG A 184 -5.77 -0.82 2.62
N ASP A 185 -6.60 0.21 2.78
CA ASP A 185 -6.19 1.60 2.52
C ASP A 185 -5.01 2.00 3.42
N ARG A 186 -5.03 1.56 4.67
CA ARG A 186 -3.93 1.80 5.62
C ARG A 186 -2.65 1.06 5.20
N GLU A 187 -2.77 -0.21 4.80
CA GLU A 187 -1.63 -1.00 4.31
C GLU A 187 -1.03 -0.43 3.03
N LEU A 188 -1.86 -0.01 2.07
CA LEU A 188 -1.42 0.64 0.84
C LEU A 188 -0.72 1.98 1.14
N SER A 189 -1.28 2.78 2.06
CA SER A 189 -0.68 4.04 2.48
C SER A 189 0.67 3.81 3.14
N ARG A 190 0.79 2.79 3.98
CA ARG A 190 2.05 2.39 4.61
C ARG A 190 3.07 1.92 3.57
N ALA A 191 2.69 1.03 2.66
CA ALA A 191 3.58 0.54 1.61
C ALA A 191 4.05 1.66 0.68
N SER A 192 3.16 2.61 0.35
CA SER A 192 3.52 3.80 -0.44
C SER A 192 4.50 4.69 0.30
N LEU A 193 4.31 4.89 1.61
CA LEU A 193 5.23 5.63 2.45
C LEU A 193 6.59 4.94 2.52
N ASP A 194 6.61 3.62 2.73
CA ASP A 194 7.83 2.81 2.75
C ASP A 194 8.59 2.92 1.43
N ALA A 195 7.90 2.80 0.30
CA ALA A 195 8.50 2.93 -1.03
C ALA A 195 9.04 4.35 -1.27
N THR A 196 8.28 5.37 -0.87
CA THR A 196 8.69 6.78 -1.03
C THR A 196 9.91 7.10 -0.18
N LEU A 197 9.93 6.67 1.09
CA LEU A 197 11.08 6.85 1.97
C LEU A 197 12.28 6.01 1.53
N GLY A 198 12.04 4.82 0.98
CA GLY A 198 13.07 3.96 0.40
C GLY A 198 13.76 4.58 -0.81
N ALA A 199 13.05 5.42 -1.57
CA ALA A 199 13.64 6.18 -2.69
C ALA A 199 14.48 7.39 -2.24
N ILE A 200 14.43 7.77 -0.95
CA ILE A 200 15.24 8.83 -0.39
C ILE A 200 16.61 8.24 0.01
N GLU A 201 17.66 8.65 -0.68
CA GLU A 201 19.04 8.20 -0.42
C GLU A 201 19.63 8.78 0.87
N VAL A 202 19.02 9.85 1.39
CA VAL A 202 19.43 10.51 2.65
C VAL A 202 18.84 9.76 3.84
N PRO A 203 19.60 9.56 4.95
CA PRO A 203 19.04 9.04 6.19
C PRO A 203 17.84 9.85 6.63
N SER A 204 16.67 9.23 6.64
CA SER A 204 15.39 9.88 6.92
C SER A 204 14.54 9.03 7.84
N LEU A 205 13.82 9.69 8.75
CA LEU A 205 12.95 9.02 9.71
C LEU A 205 11.68 9.85 9.95
N ILE A 206 10.61 9.17 10.35
CA ILE A 206 9.36 9.82 10.75
C ILE A 206 9.20 9.65 12.26
N LEU A 207 8.96 10.75 12.94
CA LEU A 207 8.63 10.79 14.36
C LEU A 207 7.18 11.20 14.57
N ASP A 208 6.48 10.49 15.46
CA ASP A 208 5.15 10.88 15.93
C ASP A 208 5.22 12.16 16.81
N ARG A 209 4.05 12.63 17.24
CA ARG A 209 3.95 13.81 18.13
C ARG A 209 4.65 13.63 19.48
N LYS A 210 4.87 12.39 19.91
CA LYS A 210 5.56 12.04 21.16
C LYS A 210 7.05 11.84 20.97
N GLY A 211 7.53 11.93 19.70
CA GLY A 211 8.92 11.66 19.33
C GLY A 211 9.25 10.17 19.19
N ASN A 212 8.25 9.28 19.13
CA ASN A 212 8.50 7.88 18.81
C ASN A 212 8.78 7.73 17.33
N VAL A 213 9.64 6.77 16.99
CA VAL A 213 9.96 6.46 15.60
C VAL A 213 8.82 5.64 15.01
N GLU A 214 8.13 6.20 14.02
CA GLU A 214 7.12 5.51 13.23
C GLU A 214 7.74 4.78 12.04
N HIS A 215 8.78 5.37 11.44
CA HIS A 215 9.43 4.83 10.25
C HIS A 215 10.90 5.25 10.15
N LEU A 216 11.74 4.38 9.56
CA LEU A 216 13.13 4.61 9.20
C LEU A 216 13.37 4.11 7.78
N ASN A 217 14.00 4.91 6.92
CA ASN A 217 14.48 4.38 5.65
C ASN A 217 15.77 3.56 5.84
N ASP A 218 16.20 2.83 4.80
CA ASP A 218 17.38 1.96 4.89
C ASP A 218 18.68 2.71 5.22
N PRO A 219 18.97 3.89 4.67
CA PRO A 219 20.11 4.69 5.10
C PRO A 219 20.06 5.06 6.59
N ALA A 220 18.89 5.43 7.12
CA ALA A 220 18.74 5.75 8.54
C ALA A 220 18.91 4.52 9.44
N ARG A 221 18.41 3.35 9.03
CA ARG A 221 18.61 2.08 9.76
C ARG A 221 20.08 1.73 9.87
N ARG A 222 20.82 1.75 8.73
CA ARG A 222 22.27 1.50 8.72
C ARG A 222 23.01 2.48 9.60
N LEU A 223 22.68 3.75 9.53
CA LEU A 223 23.33 4.77 10.36
C LEU A 223 23.02 4.61 11.84
N ALA A 224 21.78 4.24 12.21
CA ALA A 224 21.40 4.02 13.60
C ALA A 224 22.15 2.84 14.26
N THR A 225 22.61 1.85 13.48
CA THR A 225 23.45 0.76 14.03
C THR A 225 24.86 1.21 14.39
N THR A 226 25.39 2.19 13.66
CA THR A 226 26.75 2.74 13.89
C THR A 226 26.75 3.94 14.81
N ARG A 227 25.58 4.64 14.92
CA ARG A 227 25.38 5.82 15.75
C ARG A 227 24.10 5.70 16.59
N PRO A 228 24.15 4.99 17.71
CA PRO A 228 22.98 4.78 18.58
C PRO A 228 22.42 6.09 19.17
N ASP A 229 23.22 7.16 19.25
CA ASP A 229 22.82 8.50 19.65
C ASP A 229 21.93 9.23 18.62
N LEU A 230 21.90 8.78 17.36
CA LEU A 230 21.19 9.43 16.26
C LEU A 230 19.70 9.66 16.56
N LEU A 231 19.02 8.65 17.07
CA LEU A 231 17.59 8.74 17.37
C LEU A 231 17.31 9.70 18.52
N ALA A 232 18.18 9.73 19.52
CA ALA A 232 18.08 10.70 20.62
C ALA A 232 18.33 12.12 20.13
N ALA A 233 19.32 12.32 19.26
CA ALA A 233 19.62 13.62 18.64
C ALA A 233 18.47 14.10 17.73
N ALA A 234 17.86 13.20 16.95
CA ALA A 234 16.71 13.54 16.12
C ALA A 234 15.48 13.96 16.94
N ARG A 235 15.22 13.29 18.07
CA ARG A 235 14.17 13.69 19.02
C ARG A 235 14.47 15.05 19.66
N ALA A 236 15.71 15.29 20.06
CA ALA A 236 16.11 16.57 20.64
C ALA A 236 15.94 17.72 19.64
N ALA A 237 16.12 17.45 18.33
CA ALA A 237 15.94 18.43 17.28
C ALA A 237 14.49 18.92 17.14
N LEU A 238 13.49 18.16 17.56
CA LEU A 238 12.08 18.59 17.59
C LEU A 238 11.87 19.78 18.55
N VAL A 239 12.68 19.87 19.61
CA VAL A 239 12.57 20.91 20.63
C VAL A 239 13.61 22.02 20.42
N ARG A 240 14.81 21.64 20.01
CA ARG A 240 15.93 22.56 19.77
C ARG A 240 16.46 22.31 18.36
N PRO A 241 16.17 23.22 17.38
CA PRO A 241 16.65 23.08 16.02
C PRO A 241 18.17 22.80 15.97
N SER A 242 18.55 21.82 15.20
CA SER A 242 19.94 21.43 14.99
C SER A 242 20.27 21.51 13.49
N PRO A 243 21.44 22.04 13.09
CA PRO A 243 21.84 22.09 11.68
C PRO A 243 22.03 20.71 11.06
N LEU A 244 22.14 19.67 11.89
CA LEU A 244 22.26 18.27 11.44
C LEU A 244 20.95 17.69 10.89
N PHE A 245 19.82 18.31 11.22
CA PHE A 245 18.50 17.79 10.83
C PHE A 245 17.66 18.85 10.17
N ARG A 246 16.99 18.48 9.08
CA ARG A 246 15.86 19.22 8.52
C ARG A 246 14.57 18.57 8.99
N LEU A 247 13.66 19.39 9.47
CA LEU A 247 12.39 18.97 10.01
C LEU A 247 11.27 19.43 9.07
N HIS A 248 10.46 18.50 8.61
CA HIS A 248 9.32 18.77 7.75
C HIS A 248 8.05 18.24 8.43
N PRO A 249 7.11 19.12 8.84
CA PRO A 249 5.88 18.67 9.45
C PRO A 249 5.02 17.92 8.45
N VAL A 250 4.54 16.74 8.82
CA VAL A 250 3.56 15.97 8.07
C VAL A 250 2.18 16.37 8.57
N LEU A 251 1.38 17.00 7.71
CA LEU A 251 0.05 17.52 8.06
C LEU A 251 -1.02 16.52 7.65
N VAL A 252 -1.94 16.21 8.56
CA VAL A 252 -3.17 15.47 8.27
C VAL A 252 -4.35 16.41 8.51
N ARG A 253 -5.09 16.72 7.46
CA ARG A 253 -6.18 17.71 7.48
C ARG A 253 -5.75 19.06 8.06
N GLY A 254 -4.54 19.51 7.71
CA GLY A 254 -3.98 20.78 8.19
C GLY A 254 -3.42 20.76 9.61
N VAL A 255 -3.46 19.61 10.30
CA VAL A 255 -2.92 19.47 11.66
C VAL A 255 -1.62 18.65 11.61
N PRO A 256 -0.53 19.10 12.26
CA PRO A 256 0.70 18.31 12.35
C PRO A 256 0.42 16.96 13.00
N ALA A 257 0.65 15.87 12.27
CA ALA A 257 0.47 14.49 12.76
C ALA A 257 1.81 13.86 13.14
N SER A 258 2.83 14.03 12.30
CA SER A 258 4.17 13.49 12.45
C SER A 258 5.18 14.50 11.91
N THR A 259 6.47 14.22 12.09
CA THR A 259 7.56 15.03 11.53
C THR A 259 8.50 14.12 10.76
N LEU A 260 8.70 14.42 9.46
CA LEU A 260 9.78 13.85 8.68
C LEU A 260 11.08 14.56 9.06
N VAL A 261 12.02 13.81 9.55
CA VAL A 261 13.35 14.26 9.93
C VAL A 261 14.35 13.70 8.92
N THR A 262 15.05 14.58 8.20
CA THR A 262 16.12 14.20 7.31
C THR A 262 17.45 14.64 7.88
N LEU A 263 18.41 13.74 7.90
CA LEU A 263 19.76 14.08 8.32
C LEU A 263 20.43 14.92 7.24
N CYS A 264 20.86 16.11 7.63
CA CYS A 264 21.75 16.91 6.78
C CYS A 264 23.16 16.47 7.12
N PRO A 265 23.95 15.96 6.17
CA PRO A 265 25.35 15.68 6.44
C PRO A 265 26.02 16.95 6.93
N SER A 266 26.61 16.89 8.13
CA SER A 266 27.40 18.00 8.62
C SER A 266 28.59 18.23 7.67
N PRO A 267 28.97 19.48 7.44
CA PRO A 267 30.24 19.77 6.79
C PRO A 267 31.43 19.06 7.48
N LEU A 268 31.30 18.71 8.77
CA LEU A 268 32.31 17.97 9.54
C LEU A 268 32.35 16.47 9.23
N ASP A 269 31.20 15.82 8.98
CA ASP A 269 31.14 14.41 8.55
C ASP A 269 31.62 14.26 7.12
N LEU A 270 31.41 15.31 6.30
CA LEU A 270 31.95 15.46 4.95
C LEU A 270 33.49 15.53 4.93
N LYS A 271 34.10 15.96 6.06
CA LYS A 271 35.54 16.16 6.16
C LYS A 271 36.38 14.89 6.08
N ASN A 272 35.85 13.72 6.45
CA ASN A 272 36.66 12.53 6.66
C ASN A 272 36.59 11.49 5.52
N GLY A 273 35.52 11.46 4.71
CA GLY A 273 35.31 10.47 3.65
C GLY A 273 35.98 10.86 2.32
N SER A 274 35.43 11.86 1.63
CA SER A 274 35.83 12.21 0.26
C SER A 274 37.22 12.85 0.15
N ALA A 275 37.66 13.59 1.18
CA ALA A 275 39.00 14.18 1.14
C ALA A 275 40.14 13.16 1.22
N LYS A 276 39.87 11.98 1.80
CA LYS A 276 40.83 10.86 1.85
C LYS A 276 40.89 10.13 0.52
N GLU A 277 39.76 9.98 -0.14
CA GLU A 277 39.65 9.38 -1.46
C GLU A 277 40.34 10.22 -2.55
N TRP A 278 40.15 11.56 -2.53
CA TRP A 278 40.74 12.47 -3.51
C TRP A 278 42.19 12.91 -3.17
N ARG A 279 42.77 12.38 -2.11
CA ARG A 279 44.14 12.67 -1.65
C ARG A 279 44.43 14.17 -1.55
N LEU A 280 43.47 14.95 -1.07
CA LEU A 280 43.63 16.41 -0.91
C LEU A 280 44.58 16.74 0.25
N THR A 281 45.40 17.76 0.04
CA THR A 281 46.19 18.31 1.14
C THR A 281 45.27 19.00 2.17
N PRO A 282 45.74 19.20 3.44
CA PRO A 282 44.93 19.88 4.45
C PRO A 282 44.42 21.27 4.00
N ARG A 283 45.23 21.99 3.23
CA ARG A 283 44.85 23.31 2.70
C ARG A 283 43.84 23.26 1.58
N GLN A 284 43.98 22.30 0.65
CA GLN A 284 43.01 22.05 -0.40
C GLN A 284 41.66 21.60 0.18
N LYS A 285 41.70 20.81 1.23
CA LYS A 285 40.50 20.38 1.98
C LYS A 285 39.79 21.58 2.59
N ALA A 286 40.50 22.47 3.28
CA ALA A 286 39.91 23.68 3.87
C ALA A 286 39.28 24.60 2.82
N VAL A 287 39.92 24.74 1.63
CA VAL A 287 39.34 25.48 0.51
C VAL A 287 38.08 24.81 -0.01
N LEU A 288 38.11 23.49 -0.28
CA LEU A 288 36.97 22.74 -0.76
C LEU A 288 35.75 22.85 0.17
N GLU A 289 35.97 22.76 1.47
CA GLU A 289 34.93 22.88 2.50
C GLU A 289 34.16 24.19 2.37
N LEU A 290 34.87 25.30 2.27
CA LEU A 290 34.24 26.62 2.14
C LEU A 290 33.58 26.83 0.77
N VAL A 291 34.15 26.23 -0.26
CA VAL A 291 33.57 26.25 -1.61
C VAL A 291 32.25 25.50 -1.69
N VAL A 292 32.15 24.37 -1.03
CA VAL A 292 30.94 23.54 -0.99
C VAL A 292 29.85 24.21 -0.13
N GLU A 293 30.25 25.02 0.88
CA GLU A 293 29.34 25.89 1.62
C GLU A 293 28.79 27.06 0.79
N GLY A 294 29.27 27.23 -0.45
CA GLY A 294 28.80 28.27 -1.37
C GLY A 294 29.59 29.59 -1.36
N LEU A 295 30.68 29.67 -0.58
CA LEU A 295 31.47 30.89 -0.46
C LEU A 295 32.23 31.21 -1.79
N SER A 296 32.25 32.44 -2.23
CA SER A 296 33.09 32.91 -3.35
C SER A 296 34.59 32.85 -3.03
N ASN A 297 35.47 32.85 -4.06
CA ASN A 297 36.92 32.83 -3.82
C ASN A 297 37.39 33.96 -2.92
N LYS A 298 36.80 35.15 -3.04
CA LYS A 298 37.07 36.29 -2.17
C LYS A 298 36.72 36.06 -0.71
N GLN A 299 35.55 35.41 -0.47
CA GLN A 299 35.11 35.03 0.88
C GLN A 299 35.98 33.95 1.46
N VAL A 300 36.35 32.93 0.65
CA VAL A 300 37.27 31.86 1.06
C VAL A 300 38.67 32.44 1.41
N ALA A 301 39.18 33.34 0.57
CA ALA A 301 40.45 34.01 0.81
C ALA A 301 40.44 34.76 2.15
N SER A 302 39.41 35.57 2.39
CA SER A 302 39.22 36.31 3.64
C SER A 302 39.15 35.36 4.86
N ARG A 303 38.38 34.23 4.73
CA ARG A 303 38.17 33.28 5.82
C ARG A 303 39.42 32.50 6.18
N LEU A 304 40.28 32.21 5.18
CA LEU A 304 41.49 31.42 5.36
C LEU A 304 42.77 32.29 5.54
N GLY A 305 42.64 33.60 5.47
CA GLY A 305 43.76 34.53 5.61
C GLY A 305 44.80 34.40 4.47
N ILE A 306 44.36 34.20 3.22
CA ILE A 306 45.20 34.06 2.02
C ILE A 306 44.71 34.94 0.88
N SER A 307 45.50 35.07 -0.17
CA SER A 307 45.10 35.87 -1.34
C SER A 307 44.05 35.09 -2.19
N GLU A 308 43.22 35.80 -2.96
CA GLU A 308 42.26 35.22 -3.87
C GLU A 308 42.94 34.35 -4.95
N GLY A 309 44.11 34.80 -5.49
CA GLY A 309 44.92 33.99 -6.40
C GLY A 309 45.43 32.69 -5.78
N THR A 310 45.71 32.67 -4.47
CA THR A 310 46.08 31.45 -3.78
C THR A 310 44.89 30.46 -3.69
N VAL A 311 43.67 30.98 -3.50
CA VAL A 311 42.44 30.16 -3.54
C VAL A 311 42.25 29.54 -4.91
N GLU A 312 42.49 30.30 -5.98
CA GLU A 312 42.39 29.82 -7.39
C GLU A 312 43.38 28.71 -7.68
N LEU A 313 44.64 28.84 -7.21
CA LEU A 313 45.63 27.77 -7.32
C LEU A 313 45.20 26.50 -6.59
N HIS A 314 44.66 26.62 -5.38
CA HIS A 314 44.13 25.48 -4.66
C HIS A 314 42.92 24.86 -5.37
N MET A 315 42.00 25.68 -5.92
CA MET A 315 40.83 25.21 -6.66
C MET A 315 41.25 24.45 -7.93
N THR A 316 42.24 24.97 -8.69
CA THR A 316 42.79 24.23 -9.85
C THR A 316 43.32 22.85 -9.47
N ALA A 317 44.07 22.77 -8.40
CA ALA A 317 44.55 21.49 -7.90
C ALA A 317 43.43 20.56 -7.40
N VAL A 318 42.38 21.12 -6.79
CA VAL A 318 41.19 20.35 -6.40
C VAL A 318 40.46 19.82 -7.64
N PHE A 319 40.20 20.63 -8.65
CA PHE A 319 39.59 20.20 -9.91
C PHE A 319 40.35 19.05 -10.56
N GLN A 320 41.68 19.14 -10.66
CA GLN A 320 42.51 18.08 -11.20
C GLN A 320 42.36 16.76 -10.40
N ARG A 321 42.39 16.82 -9.08
CA ARG A 321 42.30 15.63 -8.21
C ARG A 321 40.90 15.02 -8.18
N THR A 322 39.89 15.83 -8.29
CA THR A 322 38.49 15.41 -8.32
C THR A 322 38.02 15.09 -9.74
N ARG A 323 38.83 15.33 -10.78
CA ARG A 323 38.48 15.18 -12.19
C ARG A 323 37.19 15.94 -12.55
N THR A 324 37.09 17.19 -12.11
CA THR A 324 35.97 18.08 -12.40
C THR A 324 36.50 19.30 -13.16
N SER A 325 35.64 19.89 -14.00
CA SER A 325 35.98 21.02 -14.89
C SER A 325 35.37 22.35 -14.42
N SER A 326 34.42 22.30 -13.50
CA SER A 326 33.73 23.48 -13.02
C SER A 326 33.42 23.39 -11.54
N ARG A 327 33.16 24.57 -10.93
CA ARG A 327 32.75 24.66 -9.54
C ARG A 327 31.42 23.93 -9.28
N ALA A 328 30.47 24.05 -10.20
CA ALA A 328 29.17 23.39 -10.10
C ALA A 328 29.32 21.84 -10.15
N GLU A 329 30.16 21.34 -11.06
CA GLU A 329 30.48 19.93 -11.18
C GLU A 329 31.21 19.41 -9.95
N LEU A 330 32.15 20.17 -9.40
CA LEU A 330 32.84 19.84 -8.16
C LEU A 330 31.85 19.70 -6.99
N ILE A 331 30.95 20.66 -6.84
CA ILE A 331 29.93 20.64 -5.78
C ILE A 331 29.03 19.43 -5.99
N ALA A 332 28.53 19.18 -7.21
CA ALA A 332 27.69 18.02 -7.52
C ALA A 332 28.41 16.72 -7.24
N ARG A 333 29.67 16.56 -7.66
CA ARG A 333 30.49 15.35 -7.43
C ARG A 333 30.82 15.15 -5.95
N PHE A 334 31.07 16.23 -5.23
CA PHE A 334 31.31 16.17 -3.80
C PHE A 334 30.07 15.60 -3.07
N TRP A 335 28.88 16.10 -3.41
CA TRP A 335 27.64 15.61 -2.85
C TRP A 335 27.32 14.19 -3.30
N ALA A 336 27.53 13.82 -4.58
CA ALA A 336 27.32 12.48 -5.09
C ALA A 336 28.25 11.43 -4.43
N ALA A 337 29.53 11.73 -4.28
CA ALA A 337 30.48 10.86 -3.58
C ALA A 337 30.10 10.64 -2.12
N HIS A 338 29.39 11.59 -1.56
CA HIS A 338 28.95 11.56 -0.17
C HIS A 338 27.70 10.70 0.02
N TRP A 339 26.81 10.74 -0.98
CA TRP A 339 25.61 9.90 -0.99
C TRP A 339 25.88 8.43 -1.34
N ALA A 340 26.91 8.16 -2.14
CA ALA A 340 27.28 6.79 -2.54
C ALA A 340 28.06 6.02 -1.44
N GLY A 341 28.60 6.71 -0.45
CA GLY A 341 29.41 6.13 0.64
C GLY A 341 28.71 6.04 1.99
N ALA A 342 27.46 6.52 2.09
CA ALA A 342 26.61 6.40 3.26
C ALA A 342 25.58 5.31 3.05
#